data_24994b7c0436950f480a456a02408eef
#
_entry.id   24994b7c0436950f480a456a02408eef
#
_cell.length_a   1.000
_cell.length_b   1.000
_cell.length_c   1.000
_cell.angle_alpha   90.00
_cell.angle_beta   90.00
_cell.angle_gamma   90.00
#
_symmetry.space_group_name_H-M   'P 1'
#
loop_
_entity.id
_entity.type
_entity.pdbx_description
1 polymer ?
#
loop_
_entity_poly.entity_id
_entity_poly.type
_entity_poly.pdbx_seq_one_letter_code
_entity_poly.pdbx_strand_id
1 'polypeptide(L)'
;MTEPLASLRAELRALLGAEQVIDGGDALAGLSKDFFWYSPVLRRQLDGKLADLAVRPGSVAELRAVVRACFRAGVPIIPRGAGTGNYGQCVPLYGGVVIDLARLDRIHSVAGGVVRAEAGARLGTIEGVARAAGWELRCIPSTWVKSTIGGFFCGGSGGIGSVTWGGINAGDNVKSVTVMTCEEEPRLLRLEERDSLRALHTYGT
;
A
#
# COMPACT_ATOMS: atom_id res chain seq x y z
N MET A 1 -14.33 1.69 22.25
CA MET A 1 -12.94 2.06 21.91
C MET A 1 -12.15 2.01 23.22
N THR A 2 -11.06 1.27 23.24
CA THR A 2 -10.18 1.17 24.40
C THR A 2 -9.43 2.48 24.65
N GLU A 3 -8.97 2.75 25.87
CA GLU A 3 -8.24 3.98 26.23
C GLU A 3 -6.97 4.19 25.37
N PRO A 4 -6.14 3.16 25.07
CA PRO A 4 -4.98 3.30 24.19
C PRO A 4 -5.37 3.75 22.77
N LEU A 5 -6.46 3.26 22.24
CA LEU A 5 -6.93 3.60 20.89
C LEU A 5 -7.48 5.04 20.83
N ALA A 6 -8.11 5.53 21.91
CA ALA A 6 -8.58 6.92 21.98
C ALA A 6 -7.40 7.91 22.02
N SER A 7 -6.34 7.58 22.79
CA SER A 7 -5.11 8.35 22.84
C SER A 7 -4.41 8.36 21.47
N LEU A 8 -4.24 7.19 20.86
CA LEU A 8 -3.65 7.07 19.51
C LEU A 8 -4.41 7.90 18.49
N ARG A 9 -5.75 7.87 18.49
CA ARG A 9 -6.58 8.68 17.59
C ARG A 9 -6.29 10.17 17.75
N ALA A 10 -6.19 10.65 18.98
CA ALA A 10 -5.89 12.07 19.26
C ALA A 10 -4.49 12.44 18.74
N GLU A 11 -3.48 11.59 18.96
CA GLU A 11 -2.13 11.76 18.45
C GLU A 11 -2.10 11.78 16.91
N LEU A 12 -2.76 10.83 16.25
CA LEU A 12 -2.83 10.76 14.78
C LEU A 12 -3.51 12.00 14.18
N ARG A 13 -4.56 12.52 14.83
CA ARG A 13 -5.22 13.78 14.41
C ARG A 13 -4.30 14.99 14.56
N ALA A 14 -3.51 15.03 15.61
CA ALA A 14 -2.52 16.11 15.80
C ALA A 14 -1.38 16.04 14.76
N LEU A 15 -0.97 14.83 14.36
CA LEU A 15 0.09 14.61 13.37
C LEU A 15 -0.34 14.93 11.93
N LEU A 16 -1.57 14.55 11.54
CA LEU A 16 -2.00 14.54 10.14
C LEU A 16 -3.08 15.60 9.82
N GLY A 17 -3.74 16.15 10.83
CA GLY A 17 -5.01 16.87 10.68
C GLY A 17 -6.21 15.93 10.79
N ALA A 18 -7.30 16.46 11.31
CA ALA A 18 -8.51 15.68 11.60
C ALA A 18 -9.13 15.03 10.36
N GLU A 19 -9.06 15.69 9.22
CA GLU A 19 -9.59 15.25 7.93
C GLU A 19 -8.84 14.05 7.32
N GLN A 20 -7.60 13.79 7.78
CA GLN A 20 -6.80 12.64 7.34
C GLN A 20 -6.95 11.42 8.25
N VAL A 21 -7.77 11.52 9.31
CA VAL A 21 -8.05 10.41 10.25
C VAL A 21 -9.53 10.05 10.17
N ILE A 22 -9.79 8.87 9.65
CA ILE A 22 -11.14 8.33 9.42
C ILE A 22 -11.43 7.31 10.53
N ASP A 23 -12.46 7.54 11.32
CA ASP A 23 -12.78 6.72 12.50
C ASP A 23 -14.19 6.10 12.46
N GLY A 24 -14.84 6.09 11.29
CA GLY A 24 -16.16 5.47 11.16
C GLY A 24 -16.80 5.66 9.79
N GLY A 25 -18.04 5.19 9.71
CA GLY A 25 -18.89 5.32 8.53
C GLY A 25 -18.45 4.52 7.32
N ASP A 26 -19.08 4.80 6.18
CA ASP A 26 -18.83 4.09 4.92
C ASP A 26 -17.39 4.25 4.42
N ALA A 27 -16.74 5.35 4.77
CA ALA A 27 -15.36 5.62 4.39
C ALA A 27 -14.41 4.61 5.06
N LEU A 28 -14.53 4.38 6.37
CA LEU A 28 -13.75 3.37 7.09
C LEU A 28 -14.07 1.96 6.60
N ALA A 29 -15.36 1.65 6.43
CA ALA A 29 -15.80 0.36 5.90
C ALA A 29 -15.24 0.10 4.50
N GLY A 30 -15.20 1.12 3.63
CA GLY A 30 -14.60 1.02 2.29
C GLY A 30 -13.09 0.79 2.31
N LEU A 31 -12.38 1.40 3.27
CA LEU A 31 -10.94 1.22 3.45
C LEU A 31 -10.58 -0.12 4.12
N SER A 32 -11.51 -0.75 4.81
CA SER A 32 -11.32 -2.02 5.52
C SER A 32 -11.51 -3.27 4.63
N LYS A 33 -11.70 -3.11 3.34
CA LYS A 33 -11.95 -4.24 2.42
C LYS A 33 -11.29 -4.07 1.07
N ASP A 34 -11.03 -5.20 0.42
CA ASP A 34 -10.72 -5.32 -1.00
C ASP A 34 -11.89 -6.01 -1.74
N PHE A 35 -11.63 -6.69 -2.85
CA PHE A 35 -12.64 -7.43 -3.59
C PHE A 35 -12.79 -8.90 -3.15
N PHE A 36 -12.48 -9.24 -1.90
CA PHE A 36 -12.61 -10.61 -1.36
C PHE A 36 -14.03 -11.19 -1.50
N TRP A 37 -15.01 -10.35 -1.63
CA TRP A 37 -16.41 -10.74 -1.78
C TRP A 37 -16.70 -11.53 -3.07
N TYR A 38 -15.81 -11.55 -4.04
CA TYR A 38 -15.90 -12.45 -5.20
C TYR A 38 -15.83 -13.93 -4.79
N SER A 39 -15.15 -14.25 -3.68
CA SER A 39 -15.10 -15.59 -3.12
C SER A 39 -16.19 -15.76 -2.06
N PRO A 40 -17.16 -16.67 -2.24
CA PRO A 40 -18.17 -16.93 -1.21
C PRO A 40 -17.59 -17.44 0.12
N VAL A 41 -16.43 -18.08 0.06
CA VAL A 41 -15.71 -18.56 1.26
C VAL A 41 -15.11 -17.38 2.02
N LEU A 42 -14.33 -16.55 1.34
CA LEU A 42 -13.70 -15.38 1.95
C LEU A 42 -14.74 -14.37 2.42
N ARG A 43 -15.82 -14.17 1.67
CA ARG A 43 -16.91 -13.31 2.10
C ARG A 43 -17.47 -13.71 3.46
N ARG A 44 -17.73 -14.98 3.68
CA ARG A 44 -18.23 -15.47 4.98
C ARG A 44 -17.25 -15.27 6.12
N GLN A 45 -15.95 -15.32 5.83
CA GLN A 45 -14.88 -15.19 6.84
C GLN A 45 -14.49 -13.75 7.14
N LEU A 46 -14.55 -12.87 6.14
CA LEU A 46 -14.00 -11.53 6.20
C LEU A 46 -15.08 -10.44 6.29
N ASP A 47 -16.33 -10.78 5.99
CA ASP A 47 -17.43 -9.81 6.09
C ASP A 47 -17.56 -9.31 7.54
N GLY A 48 -17.69 -7.99 7.70
CA GLY A 48 -17.73 -7.36 9.02
C GLY A 48 -16.37 -7.12 9.70
N LYS A 49 -15.26 -7.52 9.09
CA LYS A 49 -13.92 -7.15 9.59
C LYS A 49 -13.64 -5.68 9.24
N LEU A 50 -13.46 -4.88 10.28
CA LEU A 50 -13.26 -3.43 10.16
C LEU A 50 -12.00 -2.99 10.91
N ALA A 51 -11.32 -1.99 10.38
CA ALA A 51 -10.28 -1.26 11.10
C ALA A 51 -10.92 -0.44 12.24
N ASP A 52 -10.11 -0.13 13.25
CA ASP A 52 -10.49 0.85 14.27
C ASP A 52 -10.36 2.28 13.75
N LEU A 53 -9.34 2.51 12.92
CA LEU A 53 -9.04 3.80 12.29
C LEU A 53 -8.48 3.57 10.88
N ALA A 54 -8.60 4.59 10.03
CA ALA A 54 -7.79 4.69 8.82
C ALA A 54 -7.15 6.08 8.75
N VAL A 55 -5.92 6.15 8.19
CA VAL A 55 -5.16 7.39 8.08
C VAL A 55 -4.56 7.55 6.67
N ARG A 56 -4.37 8.81 6.24
CA ARG A 56 -3.84 9.16 4.93
C ARG A 56 -2.62 10.07 5.03
N PRO A 57 -1.44 9.54 5.34
CA PRO A 57 -0.21 10.33 5.34
C PRO A 57 0.09 10.86 3.93
N GLY A 58 0.49 12.13 3.83
CA GLY A 58 0.83 12.81 2.57
C GLY A 58 2.33 12.96 2.36
N SER A 59 3.15 12.46 3.30
CA SER A 59 4.61 12.47 3.21
C SER A 59 5.23 11.27 3.91
N VAL A 60 6.48 10.94 3.52
CA VAL A 60 7.26 9.89 4.19
C VAL A 60 7.51 10.23 5.66
N ALA A 61 7.63 11.51 6.00
CA ALA A 61 7.79 11.95 7.39
C ALA A 61 6.53 11.68 8.21
N GLU A 62 5.36 12.01 7.68
CA GLU A 62 4.07 11.68 8.30
C GLU A 62 3.87 10.17 8.43
N LEU A 63 4.17 9.39 7.37
CA LEU A 63 4.10 7.93 7.42
C LEU A 63 4.96 7.37 8.55
N ARG A 64 6.20 7.86 8.69
CA ARG A 64 7.11 7.45 9.77
C ARG A 64 6.53 7.76 11.15
N ALA A 65 5.95 8.95 11.34
CA ALA A 65 5.33 9.34 12.59
C ALA A 65 4.12 8.46 12.93
N VAL A 66 3.28 8.13 11.94
CA VAL A 66 2.14 7.21 12.08
C VAL A 66 2.60 5.81 12.49
N VAL A 67 3.59 5.25 11.79
CA VAL A 67 4.12 3.90 12.12
C VAL A 67 4.66 3.87 13.54
N ARG A 68 5.44 4.88 13.93
CA ARG A 68 5.97 5.02 15.31
C ARG A 68 4.84 5.07 16.34
N ALA A 69 3.83 5.90 16.14
CA ALA A 69 2.71 6.05 17.06
C ALA A 69 1.94 4.73 17.23
N CYS A 70 1.62 4.04 16.12
CA CYS A 70 0.97 2.75 16.16
C CYS A 70 1.81 1.68 16.85
N PHE A 71 3.13 1.63 16.56
CA PHE A 71 4.06 0.69 17.20
C PHE A 71 4.09 0.88 18.72
N ARG A 72 4.23 2.12 19.20
CA ARG A 72 4.22 2.44 20.64
C ARG A 72 2.90 2.10 21.33
N ALA A 73 1.80 2.26 20.62
CA ALA A 73 0.48 1.92 21.12
C ALA A 73 0.17 0.41 21.08
N GLY A 74 1.04 -0.41 20.47
CA GLY A 74 0.80 -1.85 20.27
C GLY A 74 -0.41 -2.12 19.36
N VAL A 75 -0.74 -1.19 18.45
CA VAL A 75 -1.91 -1.28 17.57
C VAL A 75 -1.49 -1.81 16.19
N PRO A 76 -2.16 -2.85 15.65
CA PRO A 76 -1.84 -3.40 14.35
C PRO A 76 -1.91 -2.36 13.22
N ILE A 77 -1.01 -2.49 12.24
CA ILE A 77 -0.93 -1.64 11.06
C ILE A 77 -1.30 -2.46 9.82
N ILE A 78 -2.16 -1.92 8.98
CA ILE A 78 -2.56 -2.53 7.72
C ILE A 78 -2.24 -1.53 6.59
N PRO A 79 -1.14 -1.70 5.84
CA PRO A 79 -0.87 -0.85 4.69
C PRO A 79 -1.85 -1.15 3.55
N ARG A 80 -2.31 -0.09 2.88
CA ARG A 80 -3.28 -0.18 1.80
C ARG A 80 -2.86 0.70 0.62
N GLY A 81 -2.82 0.11 -0.57
CA GLY A 81 -2.80 0.81 -1.83
C GLY A 81 -4.24 1.09 -2.31
N ALA A 82 -4.57 0.72 -3.54
CA ALA A 82 -5.92 0.91 -4.07
C ALA A 82 -6.95 -0.15 -3.62
N GLY A 83 -6.53 -1.19 -2.90
CA GLY A 83 -7.42 -2.28 -2.46
C GLY A 83 -8.01 -3.09 -3.62
N THR A 84 -7.28 -3.24 -4.71
CA THR A 84 -7.70 -4.00 -5.91
C THR A 84 -7.44 -5.51 -5.81
N GLY A 85 -6.88 -5.98 -4.71
CA GLY A 85 -6.77 -7.41 -4.39
C GLY A 85 -8.14 -8.07 -4.19
N ASN A 86 -8.19 -9.39 -4.24
CA ASN A 86 -9.43 -10.15 -4.10
C ASN A 86 -9.32 -11.35 -3.15
N TYR A 87 -8.29 -11.35 -2.30
CA TYR A 87 -8.05 -12.42 -1.33
C TYR A 87 -8.05 -11.94 0.12
N GLY A 88 -8.47 -10.68 0.39
CA GLY A 88 -8.51 -10.13 1.74
C GLY A 88 -7.17 -9.63 2.26
N GLN A 89 -6.19 -9.37 1.40
CA GLN A 89 -4.82 -9.01 1.80
C GLN A 89 -4.73 -7.71 2.59
N CYS A 90 -5.64 -6.77 2.37
CA CYS A 90 -5.68 -5.49 3.11
C CYS A 90 -6.86 -5.41 4.09
N VAL A 91 -7.44 -6.55 4.46
CA VAL A 91 -8.54 -6.59 5.43
C VAL A 91 -7.98 -6.62 6.86
N PRO A 92 -8.41 -5.72 7.75
CA PRO A 92 -7.96 -5.66 9.14
C PRO A 92 -8.59 -6.79 9.96
N LEU A 93 -7.92 -7.94 10.02
CA LEU A 93 -8.45 -9.14 10.68
C LEU A 93 -8.71 -8.94 12.18
N TYR A 94 -7.92 -8.08 12.82
CA TYR A 94 -7.91 -7.84 14.27
C TYR A 94 -8.10 -6.35 14.61
N GLY A 95 -8.83 -5.60 13.79
CA GLY A 95 -8.90 -4.15 13.94
C GLY A 95 -7.60 -3.46 13.55
N GLY A 96 -7.21 -2.42 14.26
CA GLY A 96 -5.99 -1.68 14.02
C GLY A 96 -6.16 -0.48 13.08
N VAL A 97 -5.05 0.03 12.56
CA VAL A 97 -4.99 1.24 11.73
C VAL A 97 -4.69 0.88 10.28
N VAL A 98 -5.62 1.17 9.37
CA VAL A 98 -5.36 1.12 7.94
C VAL A 98 -4.59 2.37 7.53
N ILE A 99 -3.42 2.20 6.92
CA ILE A 99 -2.64 3.29 6.35
C ILE A 99 -2.89 3.32 4.84
N ASP A 100 -3.75 4.25 4.40
CA ASP A 100 -4.05 4.49 3.00
C ASP A 100 -2.94 5.34 2.36
N LEU A 101 -2.16 4.73 1.48
CA LEU A 101 -0.99 5.34 0.84
C LEU A 101 -1.35 6.18 -0.40
N ALA A 102 -2.63 6.41 -0.67
CA ALA A 102 -3.08 7.09 -1.89
C ALA A 102 -2.51 8.51 -2.08
N ARG A 103 -2.07 9.18 -1.01
CA ARG A 103 -1.45 10.52 -1.07
C ARG A 103 0.09 10.49 -1.28
N LEU A 104 0.71 9.31 -1.17
CA LEU A 104 2.11 9.10 -1.51
C LEU A 104 2.18 8.62 -2.97
N ASP A 105 1.87 9.50 -3.91
CA ASP A 105 1.61 9.16 -5.32
C ASP A 105 2.54 9.86 -6.31
N ARG A 106 3.59 10.51 -5.83
CA ARG A 106 4.52 11.25 -6.69
C ARG A 106 5.31 10.33 -7.62
N ILE A 107 5.35 10.67 -8.90
CA ILE A 107 6.29 10.11 -9.87
C ILE A 107 7.52 11.00 -9.88
N HIS A 108 8.65 10.47 -9.41
CA HIS A 108 9.89 11.22 -9.28
C HIS A 108 10.64 11.35 -10.61
N SER A 109 10.68 10.28 -11.40
CA SER A 109 11.36 10.28 -12.70
C SER A 109 10.91 9.13 -13.59
N VAL A 110 11.00 9.36 -14.90
CA VAL A 110 10.98 8.33 -15.95
C VAL A 110 12.21 8.60 -16.82
N ALA A 111 13.24 7.79 -16.70
CA ALA A 111 14.49 7.98 -17.43
C ALA A 111 15.24 6.65 -17.57
N GLY A 112 15.93 6.47 -18.72
CA GLY A 112 16.75 5.28 -18.98
C GLY A 112 15.98 3.95 -18.90
N GLY A 113 14.67 3.96 -19.24
CA GLY A 113 13.82 2.77 -19.14
C GLY A 113 13.41 2.41 -17.71
N VAL A 114 13.60 3.30 -16.74
CA VAL A 114 13.24 3.08 -15.33
C VAL A 114 12.29 4.18 -14.85
N VAL A 115 11.20 3.79 -14.22
CA VAL A 115 10.33 4.69 -13.47
C VAL A 115 10.66 4.62 -11.98
N ARG A 116 10.70 5.78 -11.32
CA ARG A 116 10.79 5.92 -9.87
C ARG A 116 9.55 6.65 -9.36
N ALA A 117 8.78 6.01 -8.49
CA ALA A 117 7.54 6.56 -7.97
C ALA A 117 7.31 6.14 -6.51
N GLU A 118 6.46 6.87 -5.81
CA GLU A 118 5.97 6.52 -4.48
C GLU A 118 4.96 5.37 -4.55
N ALA A 119 4.81 4.64 -3.45
CA ALA A 119 4.04 3.39 -3.39
C ALA A 119 2.55 3.55 -3.75
N GLY A 120 1.95 4.71 -3.49
CA GLY A 120 0.56 5.04 -3.81
C GLY A 120 0.34 5.51 -5.25
N ALA A 121 1.40 5.71 -6.05
CA ALA A 121 1.25 6.11 -7.45
C ALA A 121 0.52 5.03 -8.25
N ARG A 122 -0.52 5.45 -8.98
CA ARG A 122 -1.33 4.53 -9.78
C ARG A 122 -0.59 4.12 -11.05
N LEU A 123 -0.65 2.84 -11.38
CA LEU A 123 0.00 2.31 -12.58
C LEU A 123 -0.53 2.98 -13.85
N GLY A 124 -1.83 3.34 -13.89
CA GLY A 124 -2.40 4.08 -15.02
C GLY A 124 -1.77 5.46 -15.22
N THR A 125 -1.51 6.18 -14.14
CA THR A 125 -0.82 7.47 -14.19
C THR A 125 0.64 7.29 -14.61
N ILE A 126 1.33 6.30 -14.03
CA ILE A 126 2.71 5.96 -14.37
C ILE A 126 2.84 5.60 -15.85
N GLU A 127 1.93 4.75 -16.37
CA GLU A 127 1.93 4.34 -17.77
C GLU A 127 1.72 5.54 -18.71
N GLY A 128 0.81 6.47 -18.37
CA GLY A 128 0.61 7.69 -19.14
C GLY A 128 1.88 8.56 -19.22
N VAL A 129 2.58 8.74 -18.09
CA VAL A 129 3.84 9.50 -18.05
C VAL A 129 4.96 8.75 -18.80
N ALA A 130 5.04 7.42 -18.65
CA ALA A 130 6.03 6.59 -19.34
C ALA A 130 5.84 6.68 -20.85
N ARG A 131 4.61 6.55 -21.36
CA ARG A 131 4.30 6.64 -22.81
C ARG A 131 4.63 8.02 -23.38
N ALA A 132 4.36 9.08 -22.64
CA ALA A 132 4.76 10.44 -23.04
C ALA A 132 6.30 10.60 -23.17
N ALA A 133 7.07 9.77 -22.44
CA ALA A 133 8.52 9.73 -22.51
C ALA A 133 9.07 8.66 -23.48
N GLY A 134 8.20 8.00 -24.27
CA GLY A 134 8.60 6.95 -25.23
C GLY A 134 8.82 5.56 -24.63
N TRP A 135 8.30 5.30 -23.41
CA TRP A 135 8.43 4.04 -22.70
C TRP A 135 7.06 3.45 -22.37
N GLU A 136 7.04 2.18 -21.98
CA GLU A 136 5.86 1.51 -21.43
C GLU A 136 6.25 0.59 -20.29
N LEU A 137 5.30 0.28 -19.39
CA LEU A 137 5.49 -0.67 -18.31
C LEU A 137 5.51 -2.09 -18.89
N ARG A 138 6.55 -2.87 -18.54
CA ARG A 138 6.70 -4.26 -19.01
C ARG A 138 5.62 -5.20 -18.51
N CYS A 139 5.10 -4.94 -17.32
CA CYS A 139 4.12 -5.81 -16.67
C CYS A 139 3.10 -4.97 -15.92
N ILE A 140 1.81 -5.18 -16.24
CA ILE A 140 0.70 -4.48 -15.59
C ILE A 140 -0.44 -5.46 -15.28
N PRO A 141 -1.11 -5.35 -14.11
CA PRO A 141 -2.26 -6.18 -13.78
C PRO A 141 -3.50 -5.74 -14.58
N SER A 142 -4.52 -6.58 -14.68
CA SER A 142 -5.81 -6.22 -15.33
C SER A 142 -6.47 -4.98 -14.71
N THR A 143 -6.18 -4.70 -13.43
CA THR A 143 -6.69 -3.56 -12.67
C THR A 143 -5.76 -2.33 -12.72
N TRP A 144 -4.81 -2.27 -13.67
CA TRP A 144 -3.73 -1.27 -13.74
C TRP A 144 -4.19 0.18 -13.64
N VAL A 145 -5.37 0.51 -14.17
CA VAL A 145 -5.90 1.89 -14.10
C VAL A 145 -6.06 2.36 -12.65
N LYS A 146 -6.40 1.45 -11.73
CA LYS A 146 -6.67 1.74 -10.32
C LYS A 146 -5.54 1.30 -9.40
N SER A 147 -4.86 0.20 -9.71
CA SER A 147 -3.81 -0.37 -8.87
C SER A 147 -2.66 0.58 -8.64
N THR A 148 -2.13 0.58 -7.42
CA THR A 148 -0.91 1.32 -7.09
C THR A 148 0.33 0.47 -7.34
N ILE A 149 1.46 1.12 -7.65
CA ILE A 149 2.72 0.43 -7.91
C ILE A 149 3.20 -0.36 -6.68
N GLY A 150 3.07 0.20 -5.48
CA GLY A 150 3.43 -0.50 -4.24
C GLY A 150 2.58 -1.74 -4.01
N GLY A 151 1.24 -1.62 -4.16
CA GLY A 151 0.34 -2.76 -4.01
C GLY A 151 0.56 -3.85 -5.06
N PHE A 152 0.86 -3.48 -6.31
CA PHE A 152 1.19 -4.43 -7.37
C PHE A 152 2.51 -5.16 -7.08
N PHE A 153 3.54 -4.44 -6.67
CA PHE A 153 4.82 -5.00 -6.29
C PHE A 153 4.68 -5.96 -5.09
N CYS A 154 4.12 -5.50 -3.98
CA CYS A 154 3.96 -6.33 -2.78
C CYS A 154 3.07 -7.56 -2.99
N GLY A 155 2.11 -7.50 -3.93
CA GLY A 155 1.29 -8.63 -4.32
C GLY A 155 2.04 -9.69 -5.11
N GLY A 156 3.19 -9.36 -5.71
CA GLY A 156 4.02 -10.29 -6.46
C GLY A 156 3.33 -10.87 -7.71
N SER A 157 2.31 -10.17 -8.20
CA SER A 157 1.46 -10.68 -9.28
C SER A 157 2.14 -10.55 -10.65
N GLY A 158 1.78 -11.45 -11.57
CA GLY A 158 1.99 -11.25 -13.00
C GLY A 158 0.91 -10.34 -13.60
N GLY A 159 0.88 -10.26 -14.91
CA GLY A 159 -0.12 -9.46 -15.60
C GLY A 159 0.13 -9.44 -17.12
N ILE A 160 -0.46 -8.46 -17.78
CA ILE A 160 -0.22 -8.22 -19.21
C ILE A 160 1.28 -7.91 -19.38
N GLY A 161 1.90 -8.57 -20.36
CA GLY A 161 3.34 -8.49 -20.60
C GLY A 161 4.16 -9.58 -19.92
N SER A 162 3.61 -10.32 -18.94
CA SER A 162 4.34 -11.37 -18.21
C SER A 162 4.85 -12.50 -19.10
N VAL A 163 4.18 -12.78 -20.20
CA VAL A 163 4.63 -13.83 -21.16
C VAL A 163 5.93 -13.43 -21.83
N THR A 164 6.10 -12.14 -22.13
CA THR A 164 7.29 -11.61 -22.80
C THR A 164 8.40 -11.26 -21.81
N TRP A 165 8.06 -10.64 -20.68
CA TRP A 165 9.01 -10.01 -19.76
C TRP A 165 9.12 -10.71 -18.41
N GLY A 166 8.31 -11.76 -18.18
CA GLY A 166 8.13 -12.36 -16.86
C GLY A 166 7.20 -11.55 -15.97
N GLY A 167 6.85 -12.11 -14.81
CA GLY A 167 6.11 -11.40 -13.76
C GLY A 167 6.96 -10.32 -13.08
N ILE A 168 6.36 -9.61 -12.14
CA ILE A 168 7.07 -8.54 -11.39
C ILE A 168 8.31 -9.06 -10.64
N ASN A 169 8.34 -10.35 -10.34
CA ASN A 169 9.44 -11.06 -9.67
C ASN A 169 10.53 -11.55 -10.64
N ALA A 170 10.36 -11.37 -11.94
CA ALA A 170 11.30 -11.90 -12.93
C ALA A 170 12.33 -10.85 -13.34
N GLY A 171 13.58 -11.29 -13.40
CA GLY A 171 14.68 -10.55 -13.99
C GLY A 171 14.82 -9.13 -13.47
N ASP A 172 14.93 -8.20 -14.42
CA ASP A 172 15.18 -6.78 -14.19
C ASP A 172 13.90 -5.93 -14.10
N ASN A 173 12.73 -6.51 -13.81
CA ASN A 173 11.48 -5.76 -13.77
C ASN A 173 11.42 -4.78 -12.59
N VAL A 174 12.14 -5.07 -11.50
CA VAL A 174 12.29 -4.17 -10.35
C VAL A 174 13.76 -3.94 -10.07
N LYS A 175 14.20 -2.69 -10.06
CA LYS A 175 15.58 -2.32 -9.75
C LYS A 175 15.83 -2.13 -8.26
N SER A 176 14.89 -1.53 -7.56
CA SER A 176 14.97 -1.35 -6.12
C SER A 176 13.60 -1.04 -5.53
N VAL A 177 13.45 -1.30 -4.24
CA VAL A 177 12.30 -0.87 -3.44
C VAL A 177 12.81 -0.23 -2.15
N THR A 178 12.15 0.84 -1.72
CA THR A 178 12.38 1.42 -0.40
C THR A 178 11.24 1.01 0.52
N VAL A 179 11.56 0.33 1.60
CA VAL A 179 10.61 -0.12 2.61
C VAL A 179 10.79 0.67 3.90
N MET A 180 9.71 0.87 4.64
CA MET A 180 9.76 1.43 6.00
C MET A 180 9.61 0.29 6.99
N THR A 181 10.53 0.20 7.95
CA THR A 181 10.47 -0.81 9.01
C THR A 181 9.36 -0.48 10.00
N CYS A 182 8.73 -1.51 10.59
CA CYS A 182 7.77 -1.37 11.68
C CYS A 182 8.49 -1.62 13.01
N GLU A 183 9.04 -0.57 13.59
CA GLU A 183 9.80 -0.60 14.84
C GLU A 183 9.62 0.73 15.60
N GLU A 184 10.13 0.87 16.81
CA GLU A 184 9.98 2.07 17.62
C GLU A 184 10.55 3.32 16.94
N GLU A 185 11.68 3.18 16.24
CA GLU A 185 12.27 4.20 15.38
C GLU A 185 12.30 3.73 13.92
N PRO A 186 11.19 3.93 13.16
CA PRO A 186 11.07 3.39 11.82
C PRO A 186 12.15 3.91 10.87
N ARG A 187 12.82 3.00 10.17
CA ARG A 187 13.88 3.30 9.21
C ARG A 187 13.42 3.07 7.79
N LEU A 188 14.03 3.80 6.86
CA LEU A 188 13.91 3.53 5.44
C LEU A 188 15.07 2.64 5.00
N LEU A 189 14.75 1.47 4.49
CA LEU A 189 15.72 0.54 3.93
C LEU A 189 15.53 0.47 2.43
N ARG A 190 16.60 0.75 1.68
CA ARG A 190 16.60 0.55 0.22
C ARG A 190 17.12 -0.86 -0.07
N LEU A 191 16.26 -1.65 -0.67
CA LEU A 191 16.55 -3.01 -1.11
C LEU A 191 16.76 -2.95 -2.63
N GLU A 192 17.89 -3.45 -3.09
CA GLU A 192 18.27 -3.42 -4.51
C GLU A 192 18.30 -4.83 -5.09
N GLU A 193 18.12 -4.94 -6.39
CA GLU A 193 18.20 -6.20 -7.15
C GLU A 193 17.45 -7.35 -6.47
N ARG A 194 18.14 -8.44 -6.16
CA ARG A 194 17.56 -9.63 -5.53
C ARG A 194 16.99 -9.36 -4.14
N ASP A 195 17.57 -8.44 -3.38
CA ASP A 195 17.02 -8.10 -2.06
C ASP A 195 15.66 -7.43 -2.15
N SER A 196 15.34 -6.73 -3.26
CA SER A 196 14.02 -6.18 -3.47
C SER A 196 12.92 -7.26 -3.48
N LEU A 197 13.26 -8.47 -3.92
CA LEU A 197 12.33 -9.60 -3.97
C LEU A 197 11.87 -10.08 -2.59
N ARG A 198 12.59 -9.71 -1.53
CA ARG A 198 12.19 -10.04 -0.13
C ARG A 198 10.91 -9.35 0.30
N ALA A 199 10.52 -8.27 -0.39
CA ALA A 199 9.27 -7.55 -0.14
C ALA A 199 8.11 -8.01 -1.04
N LEU A 200 8.34 -9.00 -1.93
CA LEU A 200 7.28 -9.62 -2.72
C LEU A 200 6.43 -10.57 -1.86
N HIS A 201 5.15 -10.66 -2.19
CA HIS A 201 4.16 -11.49 -1.51
C HIS A 201 3.98 -11.17 -0.02
N THR A 202 4.52 -10.04 0.45
CA THR A 202 4.34 -9.57 1.83
C THR A 202 3.06 -8.78 2.00
N TYR A 203 2.50 -8.26 0.91
CA TYR A 203 1.36 -7.33 0.93
C TYR A 203 1.59 -6.11 1.81
N GLY A 204 2.88 -5.77 2.06
CA GLY A 204 3.31 -4.63 2.86
C GLY A 204 3.46 -4.93 4.36
N THR A 205 3.40 -6.20 4.75
CA THR A 205 3.58 -6.62 6.17
C THR A 205 4.98 -7.12 6.46
#